data_bc78e457ed7788c65c84540d725b1b90
#
_entry.id   bc78e457ed7788c65c84540d725b1b90
#
_cell.length_a   1.000
_cell.length_b   1.000
_cell.length_c   1.000
_cell.angle_alpha   90.00
_cell.angle_beta   90.00
_cell.angle_gamma   90.00
#
_symmetry.space_group_name_H-M   'P 1'
#
loop_
_entity.id
_entity.type
_entity.pdbx_description
1 polymer ?
#
loop_
_entity_poly.entity_id
_entity_poly.type
_entity_poly.pdbx_seq_one_letter_code
_entity_poly.pdbx_strand_id
1 'polypeptide(L)'
;MAFEETREQQQMYNYFRSCIYIFLIIEIVMNLPITADNRVTQFILDLLGRFKVFNSVSGCKVAELICICVVCIGTKAQKALKFNVKTMVIYPVLAGLTLVGMCFIFHGMNIGMSWFGFPANRILYALCSVVGTMLVHQGLDGIAKYYNYKVGEDRFNFENESFQQSEDLVVNDYSVNIPMIYYWKQKMHKGWINIINPFRGTIVLGTPGSGKSFGIIDPFIRQHAAKGFAIMCYDFKFPTLAKTLFYQYCKNKKAQRLPKNCGFRIINFTDVEYSDRINPIQRKYIPDLAAASETAATLLASLNKGGGEKKGGSEAFFTNSAENFLAAIIYFFVNFHPVGFKNGKKLKRFVSLAEDSEVAIPEGNKLELVIRNWDDYHALDAKGNIILDFVDKDGNDVSTDEDRMFVDLNGFSYLDRTGKRVHIERCWYEDDKGKEVEPDTITGEYSDMPHVLSFLGRSYDQVFNILMQDDKIASLMAPFKSAYENKANDQLEGMVGTLRVNAARLVSPEAYWVFTGDDFDLKISDKAHPSYLVIANDPEKEQVIGSLNALVLNLSLIHI
;
A
#
# COMPACT_ATOMS: atom_id res chain seq x y z
N MET A 1 2.92 5.91 17.51
CA MET A 1 2.88 6.04 18.99
C MET A 1 4.24 6.38 19.60
N ALA A 2 5.31 5.62 19.47
CA ALA A 2 6.60 5.95 20.14
C ALA A 2 7.24 7.29 19.73
N PHE A 3 6.96 7.84 18.57
CA PHE A 3 7.49 9.13 18.10
C PHE A 3 6.69 10.34 18.64
N GLU A 4 5.39 10.20 18.85
CA GLU A 4 4.53 11.25 19.42
C GLU A 4 4.73 11.37 20.92
N GLU A 5 4.76 10.26 21.65
CA GLU A 5 5.08 10.25 23.09
C GLU A 5 6.46 10.89 23.39
N THR A 6 7.47 10.66 22.54
CA THR A 6 8.79 11.29 22.71
C THR A 6 8.77 12.79 22.45
N ARG A 7 7.87 13.31 21.62
CA ARG A 7 7.74 14.75 21.34
C ARG A 7 7.03 15.48 22.47
N GLU A 8 5.96 14.92 22.99
CA GLU A 8 5.22 15.45 24.13
C GLU A 8 6.07 15.47 25.41
N GLN A 9 6.79 14.41 25.68
CA GLN A 9 7.75 14.36 26.81
C GLN A 9 8.83 15.41 26.68
N GLN A 10 9.33 15.67 25.48
CA GLN A 10 10.32 16.73 25.22
C GLN A 10 9.74 18.13 25.46
N GLN A 11 8.50 18.36 25.05
CA GLN A 11 7.81 19.64 25.28
C GLN A 11 7.57 19.86 26.77
N MET A 12 7.15 18.83 27.49
CA MET A 12 6.93 18.86 28.94
C MET A 12 8.23 19.16 29.68
N TYR A 13 9.34 18.50 29.34
CA TYR A 13 10.66 18.78 29.92
C TYR A 13 11.10 20.23 29.68
N ASN A 14 10.95 20.73 28.43
CA ASN A 14 11.29 22.11 28.14
C ASN A 14 10.43 23.11 28.90
N TYR A 15 9.17 22.81 29.12
CA TYR A 15 8.27 23.63 29.94
C TYR A 15 8.76 23.70 31.40
N PHE A 16 8.99 22.56 32.03
CA PHE A 16 9.50 22.54 33.40
C PHE A 16 10.87 23.17 33.54
N ARG A 17 11.74 23.02 32.56
CA ARG A 17 13.03 23.70 32.52
C ARG A 17 12.85 25.23 32.48
N SER A 18 11.91 25.73 31.76
CA SER A 18 11.60 27.16 31.72
C SER A 18 11.09 27.66 33.08
N CYS A 19 10.35 26.85 33.82
CA CYS A 19 9.88 27.21 35.17
C CYS A 19 11.02 27.51 36.15
N ILE A 20 12.17 26.82 36.06
CA ILE A 20 13.35 27.10 36.92
C ILE A 20 13.81 28.54 36.67
N TYR A 21 13.98 28.94 35.44
CA TYR A 21 14.47 30.26 35.08
C TYR A 21 13.45 31.37 35.34
N ILE A 22 12.16 31.11 35.19
CA ILE A 22 11.08 32.03 35.58
C ILE A 22 11.14 32.25 37.10
N PHE A 23 11.29 31.18 37.90
CA PHE A 23 11.39 31.27 39.34
C PHE A 23 12.62 32.08 39.75
N LEU A 24 13.79 31.85 39.13
CA LEU A 24 15.01 32.59 39.31
C LEU A 24 14.83 34.10 39.01
N ILE A 25 14.15 34.44 37.92
CA ILE A 25 13.86 35.84 37.58
C ILE A 25 12.99 36.48 38.68
N ILE A 26 11.96 35.81 39.12
CA ILE A 26 11.07 36.31 40.18
C ILE A 26 11.87 36.55 41.47
N GLU A 27 12.74 35.62 41.87
CA GLU A 27 13.60 35.75 43.03
C GLU A 27 14.49 37.00 42.93
N ILE A 28 15.15 37.22 41.78
CA ILE A 28 16.02 38.39 41.55
C ILE A 28 15.21 39.68 41.61
N VAL A 29 14.02 39.72 40.97
CA VAL A 29 13.15 40.90 41.00
C VAL A 29 12.72 41.24 42.44
N MET A 30 12.39 40.23 43.25
CA MET A 30 12.00 40.45 44.65
C MET A 30 13.16 40.93 45.54
N ASN A 31 14.38 40.58 45.20
CA ASN A 31 15.58 40.96 45.99
C ASN A 31 16.28 42.24 45.52
N LEU A 32 15.95 42.76 44.35
CA LEU A 32 16.40 44.06 43.84
C LEU A 32 15.49 45.16 44.42
N PRO A 33 16.04 46.28 44.93
CA PRO A 33 15.25 47.41 45.37
C PRO A 33 14.66 48.16 44.15
N ILE A 34 13.65 47.57 43.53
CA ILE A 34 12.98 48.18 42.39
C ILE A 34 11.95 49.16 42.93
N THR A 35 12.11 50.45 42.64
CA THR A 35 11.12 51.49 42.92
C THR A 35 9.92 51.30 42.00
N ALA A 36 8.76 51.01 42.60
CA ALA A 36 7.55 50.82 41.83
C ALA A 36 6.89 52.17 41.49
N ASP A 37 7.31 52.78 40.41
CA ASP A 37 6.74 54.05 39.91
C ASP A 37 5.37 53.89 39.22
N ASN A 38 4.95 52.63 39.01
CA ASN A 38 3.71 52.33 38.30
C ASN A 38 2.80 51.42 39.10
N ARG A 39 1.49 51.67 39.12
CA ARG A 39 0.50 50.84 39.85
C ARG A 39 0.54 49.37 39.46
N VAL A 40 0.86 49.05 38.21
CA VAL A 40 0.95 47.67 37.72
C VAL A 40 2.15 46.96 38.36
N THR A 41 3.30 47.60 38.41
CA THR A 41 4.52 47.04 39.02
C THR A 41 4.32 46.81 40.52
N GLN A 42 3.67 47.75 41.21
CA GLN A 42 3.33 47.63 42.61
C GLN A 42 2.39 46.47 42.89
N PHE A 43 1.33 46.31 42.07
CA PHE A 43 0.39 45.18 42.17
C PHE A 43 1.08 43.82 41.98
N ILE A 44 2.03 43.72 41.01
CA ILE A 44 2.78 42.49 40.76
C ILE A 44 3.69 42.15 41.93
N LEU A 45 4.41 43.11 42.47
CA LEU A 45 5.30 42.90 43.65
C LEU A 45 4.50 42.53 44.89
N ASP A 46 3.36 43.15 45.15
CA ASP A 46 2.46 42.79 46.23
C ASP A 46 1.88 41.38 46.08
N LEU A 47 1.52 41.00 44.86
CA LEU A 47 1.02 39.66 44.55
C LEU A 47 2.10 38.60 44.80
N LEU A 48 3.32 38.82 44.31
CA LEU A 48 4.46 37.93 44.50
C LEU A 48 4.89 37.86 45.98
N GLY A 49 4.85 38.97 46.73
CA GLY A 49 5.15 39.05 48.16
C GLY A 49 4.21 38.25 49.07
N ARG A 50 3.00 37.88 48.59
CA ARG A 50 2.09 36.98 49.30
C ARG A 50 2.60 35.55 49.40
N PHE A 51 3.49 35.14 48.52
CA PHE A 51 4.11 33.82 48.57
C PHE A 51 5.28 33.82 49.55
N LYS A 52 5.12 33.17 50.68
CA LYS A 52 6.13 33.10 51.76
C LYS A 52 7.52 32.63 51.30
N VAL A 53 7.58 31.89 50.20
CA VAL A 53 8.82 31.36 49.62
C VAL A 53 9.73 32.51 49.14
N PHE A 54 9.18 33.57 48.57
CA PHE A 54 9.97 34.72 48.07
C PHE A 54 10.36 35.72 49.14
N ASN A 55 9.85 35.58 50.37
CA ASN A 55 10.17 36.46 51.48
C ASN A 55 11.48 36.09 52.23
N SER A 56 12.07 34.95 51.87
CA SER A 56 13.31 34.46 52.47
C SER A 56 14.27 33.93 51.40
N VAL A 57 15.51 34.37 51.43
CA VAL A 57 16.56 33.88 50.52
C VAL A 57 16.73 32.36 50.66
N SER A 58 16.70 31.83 51.87
CA SER A 58 16.77 30.38 52.11
C SER A 58 15.60 29.63 51.50
N GLY A 59 14.38 30.18 51.66
CA GLY A 59 13.18 29.61 51.06
C GLY A 59 13.27 29.54 49.51
N CYS A 60 13.71 30.65 48.88
CA CYS A 60 13.93 30.70 47.44
C CYS A 60 14.93 29.64 46.95
N LYS A 61 16.10 29.59 47.60
CA LYS A 61 17.18 28.66 47.18
C LYS A 61 16.82 27.21 47.38
N VAL A 62 16.12 26.87 48.46
CA VAL A 62 15.64 25.50 48.68
C VAL A 62 14.58 25.10 47.63
N ALA A 63 13.63 25.99 47.37
CA ALA A 63 12.60 25.73 46.34
C ALA A 63 13.20 25.59 44.96
N GLU A 64 14.18 26.43 44.61
CA GLU A 64 14.91 26.39 43.34
C GLU A 64 15.66 25.06 43.16
N LEU A 65 16.41 24.61 44.20
CA LEU A 65 17.09 23.31 44.18
C LEU A 65 16.12 22.13 44.05
N ILE A 66 14.96 22.19 44.71
CA ILE A 66 13.91 21.18 44.54
C ILE A 66 13.40 21.15 43.09
N CYS A 67 13.12 22.33 42.52
CA CYS A 67 12.69 22.41 41.13
C CYS A 67 13.73 21.85 40.17
N ILE A 68 15.00 22.15 40.35
CA ILE A 68 16.10 21.60 39.54
C ILE A 68 16.15 20.08 39.65
N CYS A 69 16.07 19.52 40.89
CA CYS A 69 16.05 18.08 41.09
C CYS A 69 14.89 17.39 40.38
N VAL A 70 13.67 17.95 40.50
CA VAL A 70 12.47 17.39 39.83
C VAL A 70 12.61 17.41 38.31
N VAL A 71 13.07 18.53 37.75
CA VAL A 71 13.27 18.65 36.28
C VAL A 71 14.34 17.68 35.80
N CYS A 72 15.45 17.52 36.54
CA CYS A 72 16.52 16.62 36.12
C CYS A 72 16.11 15.14 36.11
N ILE A 73 15.12 14.71 36.89
CA ILE A 73 14.59 13.33 36.83
C ILE A 73 14.01 13.01 35.46
N GLY A 74 13.37 13.99 34.80
CA GLY A 74 12.77 13.85 33.47
C GLY A 74 13.72 14.00 32.27
N THR A 75 15.03 14.17 32.51
CA THR A 75 16.03 14.39 31.47
C THR A 75 16.24 13.12 30.63
N LYS A 76 16.23 13.25 29.32
CA LYS A 76 16.47 12.13 28.39
C LYS A 76 17.94 11.65 28.44
N ALA A 77 18.10 10.33 28.29
CA ALA A 77 19.40 9.72 28.07
C ALA A 77 20.06 10.26 26.78
N GLN A 78 21.34 10.59 26.86
CA GLN A 78 22.10 11.03 25.69
C GLN A 78 23.17 10.01 25.34
N LYS A 79 23.07 9.41 24.16
CA LYS A 79 24.02 8.40 23.66
C LYS A 79 25.37 9.05 23.32
N ALA A 80 26.46 8.40 23.69
CA ALA A 80 27.82 8.74 23.27
C ALA A 80 28.50 9.97 23.92
N LEU A 81 28.14 10.34 25.12
CA LEU A 81 29.01 11.22 25.89
C LEU A 81 30.14 10.43 26.58
N LYS A 82 31.41 10.82 26.32
CA LYS A 82 32.51 10.41 27.19
C LYS A 82 32.28 11.08 28.55
N PHE A 83 31.55 10.39 29.41
CA PHE A 83 31.14 10.95 30.70
C PHE A 83 32.33 11.02 31.64
N ASN A 84 32.78 12.24 31.98
CA ASN A 84 33.79 12.48 32.97
C ASN A 84 33.13 13.10 34.22
N VAL A 85 32.99 12.29 35.25
CA VAL A 85 32.33 12.68 36.51
C VAL A 85 32.93 13.98 37.10
N LYS A 86 34.25 14.15 37.02
CA LYS A 86 34.92 15.31 37.62
C LYS A 86 34.52 16.61 36.92
N THR A 87 34.60 16.65 35.57
CA THR A 87 34.36 17.87 34.80
C THR A 87 32.87 18.15 34.54
N MET A 88 32.04 17.12 34.45
CA MET A 88 30.64 17.30 34.09
C MET A 88 29.70 17.35 35.31
N VAL A 89 30.13 16.87 36.47
CA VAL A 89 29.29 16.82 37.68
C VAL A 89 29.96 17.55 38.83
N ILE A 90 31.14 17.07 39.29
CA ILE A 90 31.72 17.52 40.55
C ILE A 90 32.06 19.02 40.49
N TYR A 91 32.79 19.46 39.46
CA TYR A 91 33.19 20.87 39.38
C TYR A 91 32.00 21.82 39.20
N PRO A 92 31.03 21.59 38.32
CA PRO A 92 29.87 22.46 38.20
C PRO A 92 29.01 22.48 39.46
N VAL A 93 28.76 21.34 40.09
CA VAL A 93 27.94 21.28 41.32
C VAL A 93 28.63 21.99 42.46
N LEU A 94 29.92 21.72 42.70
CA LEU A 94 30.67 22.40 43.78
C LEU A 94 30.78 23.91 43.54
N ALA A 95 31.14 24.34 42.33
CA ALA A 95 31.19 25.75 41.98
C ALA A 95 29.82 26.42 42.10
N GLY A 96 28.77 25.74 41.63
CA GLY A 96 27.40 26.25 41.71
C GLY A 96 26.91 26.38 43.15
N LEU A 97 27.12 25.36 43.99
CA LEU A 97 26.75 25.42 45.41
C LEU A 97 27.55 26.48 46.19
N THR A 98 28.84 26.70 45.90
CA THR A 98 29.61 27.78 46.49
C THR A 98 29.06 29.16 46.12
N LEU A 99 28.69 29.37 44.83
CA LEU A 99 28.06 30.61 44.43
C LEU A 99 26.68 30.83 45.03
N VAL A 100 25.86 29.78 45.18
CA VAL A 100 24.58 29.82 45.88
C VAL A 100 24.81 30.17 47.36
N GLY A 101 25.87 29.62 48.00
CA GLY A 101 26.29 30.00 49.34
C GLY A 101 26.71 31.47 49.47
N MET A 102 27.41 32.00 48.46
CA MET A 102 27.79 33.43 48.42
C MET A 102 26.58 34.36 48.32
N CYS A 103 25.44 33.92 47.78
CA CYS A 103 24.20 34.69 47.78
C CYS A 103 23.76 35.11 49.17
N PHE A 104 23.92 34.24 50.20
CA PHE A 104 23.58 34.57 51.60
C PHE A 104 24.49 35.65 52.16
N ILE A 105 25.77 35.62 51.79
CA ILE A 105 26.76 36.63 52.22
C ILE A 105 26.44 37.97 51.62
N PHE A 106 26.27 38.03 50.31
CA PHE A 106 25.99 39.30 49.59
C PHE A 106 24.60 39.86 49.94
N HIS A 107 23.62 39.05 50.27
CA HIS A 107 22.32 39.53 50.74
C HIS A 107 22.45 40.26 52.10
N GLY A 108 23.29 39.75 53.04
CA GLY A 108 23.49 40.31 54.38
C GLY A 108 24.50 41.47 54.43
N MET A 109 25.38 41.63 53.43
CA MET A 109 26.41 42.65 53.41
C MET A 109 25.88 44.00 52.85
N ASN A 110 26.38 45.11 53.37
CA ASN A 110 26.15 46.42 52.80
C ASN A 110 27.52 46.99 52.34
N ILE A 111 27.75 47.01 51.00
CA ILE A 111 29.04 47.35 50.40
C ILE A 111 29.19 48.87 50.20
N GLY A 112 28.16 49.68 50.44
CA GLY A 112 28.23 51.13 50.35
C GLY A 112 28.46 51.69 48.92
N MET A 113 28.61 50.83 47.92
CA MET A 113 28.78 51.19 46.49
C MET A 113 27.52 50.90 45.73
N SER A 114 27.17 51.71 44.76
CA SER A 114 26.05 51.48 43.82
C SER A 114 26.58 51.38 42.38
N TRP A 115 26.08 50.36 41.67
CA TRP A 115 26.36 50.13 40.27
C TRP A 115 25.03 50.19 39.48
N PHE A 116 24.98 50.96 38.42
CA PHE A 116 23.78 51.11 37.58
C PHE A 116 22.51 51.54 38.37
N GLY A 117 22.66 52.31 39.45
CA GLY A 117 21.55 52.75 40.28
C GLY A 117 21.07 51.74 41.33
N PHE A 118 21.69 50.58 41.44
CA PHE A 118 21.39 49.53 42.41
C PHE A 118 22.56 49.32 43.36
N PRO A 119 22.32 48.90 44.63
CA PRO A 119 23.40 48.55 45.55
C PRO A 119 24.27 47.41 45.00
N ALA A 120 25.60 47.55 45.03
CA ALA A 120 26.53 46.58 44.43
C ALA A 120 26.35 45.14 45.00
N ASN A 121 26.03 45.01 46.28
CA ASN A 121 25.75 43.73 46.92
C ASN A 121 24.54 43.03 46.32
N ARG A 122 23.51 43.75 45.86
CA ARG A 122 22.33 43.16 45.25
C ARG A 122 22.61 42.71 43.81
N ILE A 123 23.48 43.42 43.10
CA ILE A 123 23.92 42.98 41.75
C ILE A 123 24.80 41.74 41.87
N LEU A 124 25.72 41.68 42.85
CA LEU A 124 26.53 40.50 43.12
C LEU A 124 25.68 39.30 43.55
N TYR A 125 24.66 39.53 44.37
CA TYR A 125 23.64 38.52 44.69
C TYR A 125 22.99 37.97 43.43
N ALA A 126 22.49 38.80 42.55
CA ALA A 126 21.85 38.40 41.31
C ALA A 126 22.78 37.59 40.40
N LEU A 127 24.03 38.07 40.22
CA LEU A 127 25.04 37.35 39.40
C LEU A 127 25.37 35.98 39.98
N CYS A 128 25.62 35.88 41.30
CA CYS A 128 25.89 34.62 41.99
C CYS A 128 24.68 33.67 41.90
N SER A 129 23.46 34.21 41.99
CA SER A 129 22.23 33.42 41.89
C SER A 129 22.11 32.84 40.47
N VAL A 130 22.24 33.63 39.41
CA VAL A 130 22.11 33.17 38.00
C VAL A 130 23.18 32.12 37.68
N VAL A 131 24.45 32.45 37.91
CA VAL A 131 25.57 31.55 37.56
C VAL A 131 25.54 30.29 38.41
N GLY A 132 25.26 30.44 39.73
CA GLY A 132 25.16 29.32 40.66
C GLY A 132 24.06 28.31 40.26
N THR A 133 22.87 28.81 39.98
CA THR A 133 21.73 28.00 39.52
C THR A 133 22.02 27.29 38.20
N MET A 134 22.60 27.97 37.23
CA MET A 134 22.99 27.38 35.96
C MET A 134 24.00 26.24 36.14
N LEU A 135 25.01 26.42 36.97
CA LEU A 135 26.03 25.39 37.22
C LEU A 135 25.47 24.18 37.96
N VAL A 136 24.62 24.41 38.97
CA VAL A 136 23.95 23.30 39.69
C VAL A 136 23.04 22.53 38.74
N HIS A 137 22.23 23.24 37.92
CA HIS A 137 21.36 22.61 36.95
C HIS A 137 22.17 21.79 35.92
N GLN A 138 23.27 22.34 35.39
CA GLN A 138 24.14 21.63 34.44
C GLN A 138 24.73 20.35 35.04
N GLY A 139 25.18 20.40 36.30
CA GLY A 139 25.75 19.24 36.96
C GLY A 139 24.73 18.14 37.26
N LEU A 140 23.54 18.51 37.75
CA LEU A 140 22.46 17.56 38.02
C LEU A 140 21.86 16.98 36.73
N ASP A 141 21.71 17.78 35.68
CA ASP A 141 21.31 17.32 34.35
C ASP A 141 22.33 16.29 33.78
N GLY A 142 23.62 16.53 34.00
CA GLY A 142 24.69 15.58 33.65
C GLY A 142 24.56 14.23 34.36
N ILE A 143 24.24 14.25 35.66
CA ILE A 143 23.99 13.03 36.47
C ILE A 143 22.78 12.29 35.90
N ALA A 144 21.66 13.00 35.67
CA ALA A 144 20.43 12.39 35.19
C ALA A 144 20.61 11.76 33.80
N LYS A 145 21.28 12.44 32.88
CA LYS A 145 21.63 11.89 31.56
C LYS A 145 22.45 10.62 31.66
N TYR A 146 23.42 10.56 32.56
CA TYR A 146 24.24 9.38 32.75
C TYR A 146 23.46 8.22 33.39
N TYR A 147 22.64 8.48 34.40
CA TYR A 147 21.82 7.46 35.01
C TYR A 147 20.76 6.91 34.05
N ASN A 148 20.08 7.78 33.30
CA ASN A 148 19.09 7.35 32.34
C ASN A 148 19.72 6.57 31.15
N TYR A 149 20.97 6.89 30.80
CA TYR A 149 21.74 6.07 29.86
C TYR A 149 22.02 4.68 30.41
N LYS A 150 22.49 4.60 31.67
CA LYS A 150 22.76 3.32 32.36
C LYS A 150 21.52 2.47 32.63
N VAL A 151 20.38 3.09 32.90
CA VAL A 151 19.10 2.36 33.09
C VAL A 151 18.66 1.66 31.83
N GLY A 152 19.07 2.14 30.63
CA GLY A 152 18.88 1.47 29.36
C GLY A 152 19.86 0.33 29.05
N GLU A 153 20.93 0.19 29.83
CA GLU A 153 21.85 -0.94 29.79
C GLU A 153 21.34 -2.06 30.69
N ASP A 154 21.45 -3.30 30.22
CA ASP A 154 21.11 -4.46 31.04
C ASP A 154 22.01 -4.51 32.27
N ARG A 155 21.43 -4.27 33.47
CA ARG A 155 22.15 -4.25 34.74
C ARG A 155 22.77 -5.60 35.12
N PHE A 156 22.30 -6.68 34.48
CA PHE A 156 22.78 -8.03 34.69
C PHE A 156 23.77 -8.47 33.60
N ASN A 157 23.95 -7.64 32.55
CA ASN A 157 24.86 -7.93 31.46
C ASN A 157 25.85 -6.76 31.21
N PHE A 158 26.72 -6.52 32.17
CA PHE A 158 27.73 -5.45 32.09
C PHE A 158 28.74 -5.62 30.95
N GLU A 159 28.95 -6.85 30.49
CA GLU A 159 29.93 -7.19 29.46
C GLU A 159 29.30 -7.23 28.07
N ASN A 160 28.02 -6.91 27.93
CA ASN A 160 27.25 -7.02 26.66
C ASN A 160 27.31 -8.44 26.05
N GLU A 161 27.23 -9.44 26.90
CA GLU A 161 27.14 -10.82 26.46
C GLU A 161 25.79 -11.07 25.81
N SER A 162 25.80 -11.90 24.76
CA SER A 162 24.56 -12.43 24.17
C SER A 162 24.05 -13.64 24.96
N PHE A 163 22.85 -14.09 24.63
CA PHE A 163 22.35 -15.38 25.15
C PHE A 163 23.13 -16.53 24.51
N GLN A 164 23.17 -17.68 25.19
CA GLN A 164 23.66 -18.91 24.59
C GLN A 164 22.87 -19.22 23.32
N GLN A 165 23.60 -19.44 22.25
CA GLN A 165 23.04 -19.76 20.94
C GLN A 165 23.39 -21.20 20.57
N SER A 166 22.68 -21.76 19.57
CA SER A 166 22.97 -23.09 19.06
C SER A 166 24.33 -23.10 18.35
N GLU A 167 25.22 -23.96 18.80
CA GLU A 167 26.52 -24.21 18.14
C GLU A 167 26.39 -25.31 17.09
N ASP A 168 25.33 -26.13 17.17
CA ASP A 168 25.09 -27.22 16.26
C ASP A 168 24.39 -26.76 14.99
N LEU A 169 24.86 -27.30 13.85
CA LEU A 169 24.24 -27.09 12.53
C LEU A 169 23.13 -28.12 12.32
N VAL A 170 21.88 -27.69 12.26
CA VAL A 170 20.73 -28.56 12.02
C VAL A 170 20.23 -28.38 10.59
N VAL A 171 20.48 -29.34 9.70
CA VAL A 171 20.13 -29.30 8.29
C VAL A 171 19.00 -30.29 8.01
N ASN A 172 17.98 -29.83 7.28
CA ASN A 172 16.96 -30.67 6.65
C ASN A 172 16.62 -30.11 5.24
N ASP A 173 15.69 -30.76 4.55
CA ASP A 173 15.31 -30.39 3.17
C ASP A 173 14.75 -28.97 3.04
N TYR A 174 14.25 -28.38 4.13
CA TYR A 174 13.57 -27.09 4.16
C TYR A 174 14.35 -26.03 4.93
N SER A 175 15.31 -26.41 5.78
CA SER A 175 15.98 -25.49 6.70
C SER A 175 16.81 -24.41 5.99
N VAL A 176 16.86 -23.23 6.61
CA VAL A 176 17.83 -22.19 6.30
C VAL A 176 18.73 -21.99 7.51
N ASN A 177 20.03 -22.10 7.29
CA ASN A 177 21.03 -22.06 8.34
C ASN A 177 21.95 -20.87 8.12
N ILE A 178 21.98 -19.92 9.06
CA ILE A 178 22.77 -18.70 8.97
C ILE A 178 23.88 -18.77 10.00
N PRO A 179 25.15 -18.71 9.58
CA PRO A 179 26.28 -18.69 10.51
C PRO A 179 26.31 -17.39 11.30
N MET A 180 26.60 -17.48 12.56
CA MET A 180 26.72 -16.32 13.45
C MET A 180 27.93 -16.43 14.35
N ILE A 181 28.37 -15.28 14.85
CA ILE A 181 29.37 -15.15 15.90
C ILE A 181 28.70 -14.41 17.04
N TYR A 182 28.85 -14.93 18.27
CA TYR A 182 28.29 -14.33 19.46
C TYR A 182 29.28 -14.34 20.63
N TYR A 183 29.17 -13.36 21.51
CA TYR A 183 30.00 -13.24 22.70
C TYR A 183 29.22 -13.75 23.91
N TRP A 184 29.74 -14.77 24.56
CA TRP A 184 29.12 -15.39 25.74
C TRP A 184 30.16 -16.03 26.64
N LYS A 185 30.00 -15.92 27.97
CA LYS A 185 30.96 -16.38 29.00
C LYS A 185 32.37 -15.90 28.67
N GLN A 186 32.51 -14.59 28.43
CA GLN A 186 33.77 -13.92 28.16
C GLN A 186 34.55 -14.46 26.94
N LYS A 187 33.90 -15.20 26.02
CA LYS A 187 34.51 -15.77 24.81
C LYS A 187 33.65 -15.56 23.61
N MET A 188 34.32 -15.48 22.45
CA MET A 188 33.64 -15.49 21.14
C MET A 188 33.35 -16.93 20.75
N HIS A 189 32.08 -17.19 20.48
CA HIS A 189 31.59 -18.47 20.01
C HIS A 189 31.10 -18.38 18.57
N LYS A 190 31.16 -19.50 17.85
CA LYS A 190 30.54 -19.68 16.54
C LYS A 190 29.25 -20.46 16.73
N GLY A 191 28.19 -20.04 16.08
CA GLY A 191 26.90 -20.71 16.19
C GLY A 191 26.11 -20.59 14.90
N TRP A 192 24.89 -21.10 14.96
CA TRP A 192 23.97 -21.14 13.83
C TRP A 192 22.57 -20.64 14.23
N ILE A 193 22.02 -19.77 13.39
CA ILE A 193 20.58 -19.51 13.42
C ILE A 193 19.96 -20.58 12.52
N ASN A 194 19.36 -21.60 13.15
CA ASN A 194 18.73 -22.72 12.45
C ASN A 194 17.24 -22.45 12.28
N ILE A 195 16.83 -22.05 11.08
CA ILE A 195 15.41 -21.92 10.71
C ILE A 195 14.98 -23.25 10.12
N ILE A 196 14.52 -24.16 10.98
CA ILE A 196 14.25 -25.57 10.64
C ILE A 196 12.95 -25.69 9.83
N ASN A 197 11.96 -24.84 10.11
CA ASN A 197 10.66 -24.84 9.45
C ASN A 197 10.30 -23.42 8.95
N PRO A 198 10.75 -23.02 7.75
CA PRO A 198 10.48 -21.71 7.18
C PRO A 198 9.02 -21.50 6.78
N PHE A 199 8.19 -22.56 6.70
CA PHE A 199 6.77 -22.47 6.33
C PHE A 199 5.92 -21.68 7.34
N ARG A 200 6.42 -21.46 8.55
CA ARG A 200 5.75 -20.62 9.56
C ARG A 200 5.92 -19.12 9.30
N GLY A 201 6.67 -18.76 8.26
CA GLY A 201 7.05 -17.39 7.95
C GLY A 201 8.23 -16.90 8.79
N THR A 202 9.01 -16.00 8.21
CA THR A 202 10.15 -15.35 8.86
C THR A 202 10.09 -13.85 8.62
N ILE A 203 10.05 -13.07 9.70
CA ILE A 203 10.09 -11.61 9.64
C ILE A 203 11.49 -11.14 10.04
N VAL A 204 12.08 -10.27 9.21
CA VAL A 204 13.41 -9.69 9.46
C VAL A 204 13.27 -8.19 9.67
N LEU A 205 13.50 -7.75 10.90
CA LEU A 205 13.41 -6.34 11.29
C LEU A 205 14.80 -5.73 11.46
N GLY A 206 14.95 -4.49 11.08
CA GLY A 206 16.21 -3.75 11.25
C GLY A 206 16.20 -2.41 10.52
N THR A 207 17.03 -1.48 10.98
CA THR A 207 17.21 -0.17 10.36
C THR A 207 17.82 -0.27 8.96
N PRO A 208 17.67 0.75 8.10
CA PRO A 208 18.40 0.82 6.84
C PRO A 208 19.91 0.64 7.06
N GLY A 209 20.56 -0.15 6.20
CA GLY A 209 22.00 -0.41 6.31
C GLY A 209 22.41 -1.47 7.36
N SER A 210 21.47 -2.08 8.10
CA SER A 210 21.77 -3.09 9.13
C SER A 210 22.22 -4.48 8.58
N GLY A 211 22.36 -4.62 7.25
CA GLY A 211 22.81 -5.87 6.64
C GLY A 211 21.74 -6.94 6.43
N LYS A 212 20.43 -6.62 6.56
CA LYS A 212 19.33 -7.59 6.41
C LYS A 212 19.41 -8.40 5.11
N SER A 213 19.60 -7.72 3.99
CA SER A 213 19.64 -8.39 2.68
C SER A 213 20.84 -9.34 2.58
N PHE A 214 22.03 -8.88 2.91
CA PHE A 214 23.25 -9.68 2.83
C PHE A 214 23.32 -10.81 3.88
N GLY A 215 22.96 -10.48 5.14
CA GLY A 215 23.11 -11.40 6.25
C GLY A 215 22.02 -12.48 6.32
N ILE A 216 20.80 -12.18 5.81
CA ILE A 216 19.65 -13.07 5.99
C ILE A 216 18.98 -13.41 4.66
N ILE A 217 18.57 -12.43 3.85
CA ILE A 217 17.82 -12.70 2.61
C ILE A 217 18.65 -13.48 1.59
N ASP A 218 19.90 -13.09 1.38
CA ASP A 218 20.81 -13.80 0.49
C ASP A 218 21.01 -15.28 0.89
N PRO A 219 21.28 -15.63 2.17
CA PRO A 219 21.28 -17.02 2.63
C PRO A 219 20.00 -17.79 2.34
N PHE A 220 18.81 -17.16 2.50
CA PHE A 220 17.53 -17.78 2.12
C PHE A 220 17.47 -18.10 0.64
N ILE A 221 17.75 -17.12 -0.22
CA ILE A 221 17.78 -17.31 -1.68
C ILE A 221 18.74 -18.43 -2.08
N ARG A 222 19.97 -18.40 -1.55
CA ARG A 222 21.00 -19.38 -1.91
C ARG A 222 20.64 -20.80 -1.49
N GLN A 223 20.13 -20.97 -0.27
CA GLN A 223 19.86 -22.30 0.26
C GLN A 223 18.58 -22.89 -0.33
N HIS A 224 17.50 -22.10 -0.47
CA HIS A 224 16.28 -22.57 -1.11
C HIS A 224 16.50 -22.88 -2.60
N ALA A 225 17.23 -22.03 -3.33
CA ALA A 225 17.59 -22.31 -4.71
C ALA A 225 18.43 -23.60 -4.85
N ALA A 226 19.37 -23.86 -3.91
CA ALA A 226 20.16 -25.07 -3.91
C ALA A 226 19.36 -26.35 -3.59
N LYS A 227 18.23 -26.19 -2.90
CA LYS A 227 17.29 -27.27 -2.55
C LYS A 227 16.18 -27.47 -3.60
N GLY A 228 16.18 -26.68 -4.68
CA GLY A 228 15.24 -26.83 -5.80
C GLY A 228 13.87 -26.20 -5.60
N PHE A 229 13.72 -25.28 -4.66
CA PHE A 229 12.46 -24.55 -4.48
C PHE A 229 12.19 -23.60 -5.66
N ALA A 230 10.93 -23.48 -6.06
CA ALA A 230 10.46 -22.34 -6.83
C ALA A 230 10.49 -21.09 -5.92
N ILE A 231 10.91 -19.96 -6.46
CA ILE A 231 11.13 -18.75 -5.66
C ILE A 231 10.45 -17.57 -6.33
N MET A 232 9.56 -16.89 -5.60
CA MET A 232 9.09 -15.56 -5.94
C MET A 232 9.85 -14.53 -5.11
N CYS A 233 10.39 -13.52 -5.76
CA CYS A 233 11.18 -12.48 -5.15
C CYS A 233 10.62 -11.11 -5.50
N TYR A 234 10.05 -10.40 -4.54
CA TYR A 234 9.74 -8.98 -4.67
C TYR A 234 11.00 -8.16 -4.37
N ASP A 235 11.62 -7.62 -5.42
CA ASP A 235 12.85 -6.84 -5.29
C ASP A 235 12.55 -5.35 -5.20
N PHE A 236 12.43 -4.85 -3.96
CA PHE A 236 12.10 -3.45 -3.68
C PHE A 236 13.09 -2.44 -4.28
N LYS A 237 14.36 -2.87 -4.42
CA LYS A 237 15.44 -2.09 -5.05
C LYS A 237 16.02 -2.86 -6.24
N PHE A 238 15.17 -3.12 -7.20
CA PHE A 238 15.60 -3.82 -8.41
C PHE A 238 16.82 -3.12 -9.06
N PRO A 239 17.84 -3.86 -9.52
CA PRO A 239 17.94 -5.33 -9.64
C PRO A 239 18.81 -5.99 -8.54
N THR A 240 18.72 -5.59 -7.28
CA THR A 240 19.65 -6.04 -6.23
C THR A 240 19.49 -7.53 -5.91
N LEU A 241 18.30 -7.95 -5.50
CA LEU A 241 18.00 -9.36 -5.19
C LEU A 241 17.85 -10.20 -6.45
N ALA A 242 17.34 -9.60 -7.52
CA ALA A 242 17.19 -10.23 -8.82
C ALA A 242 18.53 -10.80 -9.34
N LYS A 243 19.63 -10.04 -9.23
CA LYS A 243 20.97 -10.50 -9.63
C LYS A 243 21.43 -11.71 -8.82
N THR A 244 21.21 -11.68 -7.50
CA THR A 244 21.53 -12.82 -6.64
C THR A 244 20.71 -14.05 -7.03
N LEU A 245 19.40 -13.88 -7.22
CA LEU A 245 18.49 -14.97 -7.59
C LEU A 245 18.85 -15.54 -8.97
N PHE A 246 19.11 -14.69 -9.96
CA PHE A 246 19.51 -15.12 -11.30
C PHE A 246 20.82 -15.89 -11.29
N TYR A 247 21.82 -15.41 -10.54
CA TYR A 247 23.08 -16.14 -10.37
C TYR A 247 22.85 -17.54 -9.78
N GLN A 248 22.03 -17.63 -8.73
CA GLN A 248 21.72 -18.92 -8.11
C GLN A 248 20.91 -19.83 -9.05
N TYR A 249 19.98 -19.28 -9.83
CA TYR A 249 19.26 -20.01 -10.86
C TYR A 249 20.24 -20.62 -11.88
N CYS A 250 21.12 -19.82 -12.47
CA CYS A 250 22.09 -20.29 -13.46
C CYS A 250 23.03 -21.37 -12.87
N LYS A 251 23.54 -21.14 -11.65
CA LYS A 251 24.39 -22.06 -10.92
C LYS A 251 23.72 -23.42 -10.68
N ASN A 252 22.50 -23.41 -10.17
CA ASN A 252 21.78 -24.64 -9.84
C ASN A 252 21.23 -25.35 -11.08
N LYS A 253 20.86 -24.60 -12.14
CA LYS A 253 20.50 -25.19 -13.43
C LYS A 253 21.67 -25.91 -14.06
N LYS A 254 22.86 -25.30 -14.05
CA LYS A 254 24.13 -25.96 -14.51
C LYS A 254 24.45 -27.19 -13.67
N ALA A 255 24.22 -27.16 -12.37
CA ALA A 255 24.43 -28.29 -11.47
C ALA A 255 23.32 -29.36 -11.53
N GLN A 256 22.31 -29.22 -12.40
CA GLN A 256 21.17 -30.12 -12.57
C GLN A 256 20.34 -30.32 -11.30
N ARG A 257 20.31 -29.32 -10.44
CA ARG A 257 19.47 -29.31 -9.21
C ARG A 257 18.06 -28.80 -9.45
N LEU A 258 17.86 -28.09 -10.57
CA LEU A 258 16.56 -27.59 -11.00
C LEU A 258 16.03 -28.45 -12.15
N PRO A 259 14.69 -28.57 -12.29
CA PRO A 259 14.08 -29.22 -13.45
C PRO A 259 14.56 -28.56 -14.76
N LYS A 260 14.66 -29.36 -15.83
CA LYS A 260 15.13 -28.85 -17.14
C LYS A 260 14.25 -27.72 -17.68
N ASN A 261 12.95 -27.80 -17.43
CA ASN A 261 11.92 -26.86 -17.85
C ASN A 261 11.70 -25.69 -16.86
N CYS A 262 12.53 -25.58 -15.80
CA CYS A 262 12.45 -24.46 -14.87
C CYS A 262 12.78 -23.15 -15.59
N GLY A 263 11.86 -22.19 -15.52
CA GLY A 263 11.96 -20.86 -16.10
C GLY A 263 12.55 -19.82 -15.12
N PHE A 264 13.04 -18.71 -15.67
CA PHE A 264 13.32 -17.49 -14.91
C PHE A 264 12.54 -16.36 -15.53
N ARG A 265 11.70 -15.70 -14.74
CA ARG A 265 10.72 -14.72 -15.18
C ARG A 265 10.88 -13.42 -14.40
N ILE A 266 10.71 -12.31 -15.10
CA ILE A 266 10.80 -10.97 -14.50
C ILE A 266 9.58 -10.17 -14.91
N ILE A 267 8.89 -9.58 -13.96
CA ILE A 267 7.85 -8.57 -14.20
C ILE A 267 8.44 -7.21 -13.82
N ASN A 268 8.54 -6.32 -14.81
CA ASN A 268 9.13 -4.99 -14.65
C ASN A 268 8.32 -3.95 -15.41
N PHE A 269 7.61 -3.10 -14.68
CA PHE A 269 6.82 -2.00 -15.24
C PHE A 269 7.64 -0.72 -15.47
N THR A 270 8.91 -0.69 -15.06
CA THR A 270 9.78 0.47 -15.29
C THR A 270 10.51 0.37 -16.62
N ASP A 271 10.92 -0.85 -16.96
CA ASP A 271 11.66 -1.14 -18.18
C ASP A 271 11.10 -2.44 -18.80
N VAL A 272 10.16 -2.24 -19.72
CA VAL A 272 9.40 -3.34 -20.32
C VAL A 272 10.22 -4.22 -21.27
N GLU A 273 11.39 -3.75 -21.74
CA GLU A 273 12.28 -4.56 -22.55
C GLU A 273 12.84 -5.75 -21.76
N TYR A 274 12.92 -5.60 -20.44
CA TYR A 274 13.36 -6.66 -19.51
C TYR A 274 12.20 -7.25 -18.72
N SER A 275 10.98 -7.23 -19.27
CA SER A 275 9.79 -7.79 -18.63
C SER A 275 9.21 -8.93 -19.43
N ASP A 276 8.90 -10.03 -18.78
CA ASP A 276 7.94 -11.01 -19.28
C ASP A 276 6.52 -10.41 -19.15
N ARG A 277 5.60 -10.91 -19.96
CA ARG A 277 4.22 -10.44 -20.00
C ARG A 277 3.28 -11.47 -19.40
N ILE A 278 2.24 -10.98 -18.79
CA ILE A 278 1.25 -11.81 -18.10
C ILE A 278 -0.12 -11.18 -18.20
N ASN A 279 -1.13 -11.98 -18.48
CA ASN A 279 -2.50 -11.54 -18.40
C ASN A 279 -3.15 -12.07 -17.12
N PRO A 280 -3.41 -11.20 -16.12
CA PRO A 280 -4.03 -11.61 -14.86
C PRO A 280 -5.53 -11.88 -14.99
N ILE A 281 -6.18 -11.42 -16.07
CA ILE A 281 -7.62 -11.54 -16.30
C ILE A 281 -7.88 -12.64 -17.34
N GLN A 282 -7.50 -13.86 -17.02
CA GLN A 282 -7.75 -15.02 -17.88
C GLN A 282 -8.72 -15.99 -17.23
N ARG A 283 -9.49 -16.70 -18.05
CA ARG A 283 -10.45 -17.70 -17.59
C ARG A 283 -9.82 -18.78 -16.69
N LYS A 284 -8.55 -19.13 -16.94
CA LYS A 284 -7.82 -20.10 -16.09
C LYS A 284 -7.64 -19.63 -14.65
N TYR A 285 -7.60 -18.30 -14.42
CA TYR A 285 -7.48 -17.70 -13.09
C TYR A 285 -8.84 -17.27 -12.54
N ILE A 286 -9.84 -17.02 -13.41
CA ILE A 286 -11.15 -16.51 -13.04
C ILE A 286 -12.24 -17.45 -13.59
N PRO A 287 -12.44 -18.61 -12.95
CA PRO A 287 -13.39 -19.60 -13.42
C PRO A 287 -14.86 -19.22 -13.16
N ASP A 288 -15.12 -18.36 -12.19
CA ASP A 288 -16.46 -17.99 -11.74
C ASP A 288 -16.57 -16.53 -11.29
N LEU A 289 -17.78 -16.10 -10.96
CA LEU A 289 -18.06 -14.73 -10.52
C LEU A 289 -17.42 -14.40 -9.17
N ALA A 290 -17.25 -15.39 -8.29
CA ALA A 290 -16.60 -15.18 -6.99
C ALA A 290 -15.11 -14.84 -7.18
N ALA A 291 -14.41 -15.55 -8.06
CA ALA A 291 -13.03 -15.26 -8.42
C ALA A 291 -12.90 -13.88 -9.12
N ALA A 292 -13.88 -13.49 -9.94
CA ALA A 292 -13.92 -12.14 -10.51
C ALA A 292 -14.06 -11.06 -9.44
N SER A 293 -14.92 -11.29 -8.44
CA SER A 293 -15.11 -10.38 -7.30
C SER A 293 -13.85 -10.26 -6.44
N GLU A 294 -13.16 -11.36 -6.17
CA GLU A 294 -11.90 -11.37 -5.43
C GLU A 294 -10.79 -10.62 -6.18
N THR A 295 -10.71 -10.82 -7.50
CA THR A 295 -9.76 -10.11 -8.36
C THR A 295 -10.05 -8.61 -8.38
N ALA A 296 -11.32 -8.20 -8.49
CA ALA A 296 -11.74 -6.81 -8.45
C ALA A 296 -11.44 -6.16 -7.11
N ALA A 297 -11.74 -6.82 -5.99
CA ALA A 297 -11.44 -6.35 -4.64
C ALA A 297 -9.93 -6.18 -4.43
N THR A 298 -9.13 -7.14 -4.88
CA THR A 298 -7.66 -7.10 -4.82
C THR A 298 -7.09 -5.93 -5.62
N LEU A 299 -7.60 -5.72 -6.82
CA LEU A 299 -7.18 -4.61 -7.68
C LEU A 299 -7.50 -3.26 -7.03
N LEU A 300 -8.72 -3.07 -6.56
CA LEU A 300 -9.13 -1.83 -5.89
C LEU A 300 -8.38 -1.60 -4.57
N ALA A 301 -8.18 -2.63 -3.76
CA ALA A 301 -7.40 -2.53 -2.53
C ALA A 301 -5.95 -2.10 -2.81
N SER A 302 -5.35 -2.61 -3.90
CA SER A 302 -3.99 -2.23 -4.30
C SER A 302 -3.88 -0.78 -4.78
N LEU A 303 -4.95 -0.25 -5.40
CA LEU A 303 -5.03 1.14 -5.88
C LEU A 303 -5.32 2.15 -4.76
N ASN A 304 -6.04 1.74 -3.72
CA ASN A 304 -6.42 2.59 -2.59
C ASN A 304 -5.32 2.68 -1.50
N LYS A 305 -4.05 2.75 -1.89
CA LYS A 305 -2.94 2.94 -0.95
C LYS A 305 -3.10 4.23 -0.14
N GLY A 306 -3.49 4.11 1.10
CA GLY A 306 -3.60 5.23 2.04
C GLY A 306 -4.72 5.13 3.06
N GLY A 307 -5.65 4.21 2.88
CA GLY A 307 -6.77 3.98 3.80
C GLY A 307 -6.57 2.73 4.64
N GLY A 308 -5.61 2.72 5.56
CA GLY A 308 -5.33 1.60 6.46
C GLY A 308 -6.36 1.34 7.56
N GLU A 309 -7.52 1.97 7.51
CA GLU A 309 -8.65 1.66 8.40
C GLU A 309 -9.89 1.43 7.55
N LYS A 310 -10.59 0.32 7.79
CA LYS A 310 -11.94 0.12 7.28
C LYS A 310 -12.81 1.25 7.83
N LYS A 311 -12.92 2.33 7.05
CA LYS A 311 -13.84 3.40 7.37
C LYS A 311 -15.24 2.84 7.24
N GLY A 312 -16.03 2.94 8.28
CA GLY A 312 -17.40 2.44 8.30
C GLY A 312 -18.37 3.36 7.57
N GLY A 313 -19.57 2.86 7.27
CA GLY A 313 -20.67 3.66 6.73
C GLY A 313 -20.64 3.83 5.21
N SER A 314 -20.87 5.05 4.72
CA SER A 314 -21.06 5.34 3.30
C SER A 314 -19.83 5.02 2.42
N GLU A 315 -18.62 5.19 2.95
CA GLU A 315 -17.38 4.92 2.19
C GLU A 315 -17.20 3.41 1.90
N ALA A 316 -17.58 2.55 2.84
CA ALA A 316 -17.58 1.10 2.61
C ALA A 316 -18.60 0.69 1.55
N PHE A 317 -19.77 1.35 1.54
CA PHE A 317 -20.80 1.12 0.53
C PHE A 317 -20.27 1.45 -0.89
N PHE A 318 -19.64 2.61 -1.07
CA PHE A 318 -19.11 3.02 -2.37
C PHE A 318 -17.97 2.12 -2.84
N THR A 319 -17.11 1.68 -1.92
CA THR A 319 -16.02 0.75 -2.25
C THR A 319 -16.56 -0.61 -2.70
N ASN A 320 -17.47 -1.20 -1.94
CA ASN A 320 -18.08 -2.49 -2.31
C ASN A 320 -18.87 -2.39 -3.62
N SER A 321 -19.51 -1.25 -3.87
CA SER A 321 -20.20 -1.01 -5.14
C SER A 321 -19.22 -0.97 -6.31
N ALA A 322 -18.10 -0.25 -6.16
CA ALA A 322 -17.04 -0.19 -7.17
C ALA A 322 -16.44 -1.58 -7.45
N GLU A 323 -16.25 -2.41 -6.41
CA GLU A 323 -15.80 -3.80 -6.54
C GLU A 323 -16.78 -4.63 -7.35
N ASN A 324 -18.07 -4.55 -7.05
CA ASN A 324 -19.12 -5.29 -7.76
C ASN A 324 -19.21 -4.88 -9.24
N PHE A 325 -19.12 -3.58 -9.51
CA PHE A 325 -19.14 -3.07 -10.88
C PHE A 325 -17.95 -3.56 -11.70
N LEU A 326 -16.75 -3.51 -11.12
CA LEU A 326 -15.54 -4.02 -11.76
C LEU A 326 -15.59 -5.55 -11.94
N ALA A 327 -16.09 -6.28 -10.94
CA ALA A 327 -16.26 -7.73 -11.01
C ALA A 327 -17.18 -8.16 -12.16
N ALA A 328 -18.29 -7.42 -12.36
CA ALA A 328 -19.21 -7.66 -13.46
C ALA A 328 -18.51 -7.52 -14.82
N ILE A 329 -17.70 -6.45 -14.99
CA ILE A 329 -16.96 -6.23 -16.24
C ILE A 329 -15.90 -7.31 -16.47
N ILE A 330 -15.12 -7.64 -15.43
CA ILE A 330 -14.10 -8.70 -15.52
C ILE A 330 -14.76 -10.03 -15.91
N TYR A 331 -15.84 -10.40 -15.22
CA TYR A 331 -16.56 -11.65 -15.48
C TYR A 331 -17.12 -11.69 -16.91
N PHE A 332 -17.66 -10.57 -17.40
CA PHE A 332 -18.12 -10.44 -18.77
C PHE A 332 -17.00 -10.75 -19.77
N PHE A 333 -15.87 -10.07 -19.68
CA PHE A 333 -14.75 -10.26 -20.61
C PHE A 333 -14.17 -11.67 -20.57
N VAL A 334 -14.10 -12.27 -19.37
CA VAL A 334 -13.59 -13.65 -19.19
C VAL A 334 -14.48 -14.69 -19.91
N ASN A 335 -15.79 -14.44 -19.97
CA ASN A 335 -16.75 -15.36 -20.57
C ASN A 335 -17.19 -14.95 -21.97
N PHE A 336 -16.84 -13.72 -22.40
CA PHE A 336 -17.19 -13.22 -23.72
C PHE A 336 -16.48 -14.03 -24.83
N HIS A 337 -17.23 -14.35 -25.84
CA HIS A 337 -16.72 -14.90 -27.09
C HIS A 337 -17.33 -14.16 -28.27
N PRO A 338 -16.53 -13.69 -29.21
CA PRO A 338 -17.06 -13.04 -30.39
C PRO A 338 -17.79 -14.04 -31.26
N VAL A 339 -19.03 -13.70 -31.65
CA VAL A 339 -19.81 -14.51 -32.58
C VAL A 339 -19.62 -13.98 -34.00
N GLY A 340 -19.41 -14.89 -34.95
CA GLY A 340 -19.29 -14.51 -36.36
C GLY A 340 -17.94 -13.98 -36.79
N PHE A 341 -16.86 -14.35 -36.06
CA PHE A 341 -15.48 -14.07 -36.46
C PHE A 341 -14.70 -15.35 -36.74
N LYS A 342 -13.74 -15.27 -37.64
CA LYS A 342 -12.72 -16.30 -37.86
C LYS A 342 -11.36 -15.70 -38.13
N ASN A 343 -10.35 -16.10 -37.34
CA ASN A 343 -9.00 -15.55 -37.39
C ASN A 343 -9.00 -14.00 -37.37
N GLY A 344 -9.82 -13.41 -36.49
CA GLY A 344 -9.95 -11.96 -36.34
C GLY A 344 -10.70 -11.24 -37.48
N LYS A 345 -11.24 -11.96 -38.48
CA LYS A 345 -12.05 -11.39 -39.56
C LYS A 345 -13.52 -11.65 -39.30
N LYS A 346 -14.35 -10.62 -39.49
CA LYS A 346 -15.80 -10.74 -39.41
C LYS A 346 -16.30 -11.57 -40.59
N LEU A 347 -17.12 -12.57 -40.31
CA LEU A 347 -17.79 -13.40 -41.32
C LEU A 347 -19.12 -12.76 -41.69
N LYS A 348 -19.60 -13.09 -42.90
CA LYS A 348 -20.96 -12.77 -43.31
C LYS A 348 -21.92 -13.83 -42.79
N ARG A 349 -23.04 -13.41 -42.22
CA ARG A 349 -24.07 -14.29 -41.67
C ARG A 349 -25.21 -14.41 -42.65
N PHE A 350 -25.64 -15.62 -42.93
CA PHE A 350 -26.72 -15.92 -43.84
C PHE A 350 -27.81 -16.73 -43.17
N VAL A 351 -29.05 -16.58 -43.62
CA VAL A 351 -30.20 -17.36 -43.19
C VAL A 351 -30.94 -17.92 -44.39
N SER A 352 -31.55 -19.10 -44.22
CA SER A 352 -32.56 -19.66 -45.11
C SER A 352 -33.90 -19.70 -44.41
N LEU A 353 -34.98 -19.53 -45.16
CA LEU A 353 -36.33 -19.58 -44.65
C LEU A 353 -36.91 -20.98 -44.86
N ALA A 354 -37.67 -21.46 -43.90
CA ALA A 354 -38.40 -22.70 -43.99
C ALA A 354 -39.62 -22.57 -44.89
N GLU A 355 -40.06 -23.67 -45.51
CA GLU A 355 -41.18 -23.71 -46.44
C GLU A 355 -42.51 -23.22 -45.86
N ASP A 356 -42.66 -23.26 -44.52
CA ASP A 356 -43.85 -22.77 -43.83
C ASP A 356 -43.83 -21.27 -43.53
N SER A 357 -42.83 -20.55 -44.01
CA SER A 357 -42.78 -19.09 -43.92
C SER A 357 -43.84 -18.47 -44.84
N GLU A 358 -44.56 -17.46 -44.29
CA GLU A 358 -45.63 -16.76 -45.04
C GLU A 358 -45.07 -15.68 -45.98
N VAL A 359 -43.78 -15.47 -45.93
CA VAL A 359 -43.05 -14.52 -46.81
C VAL A 359 -42.49 -15.26 -48.01
N ALA A 360 -42.49 -14.59 -49.18
CA ALA A 360 -41.95 -15.19 -50.38
C ALA A 360 -40.46 -15.54 -50.22
N ILE A 361 -40.15 -16.83 -50.42
CA ILE A 361 -38.78 -17.33 -50.34
C ILE A 361 -38.03 -16.86 -51.60
N PRO A 362 -36.93 -16.13 -51.51
CA PRO A 362 -36.16 -15.67 -52.64
C PRO A 362 -35.48 -16.84 -53.37
N GLU A 363 -35.14 -16.62 -54.66
CA GLU A 363 -34.42 -17.59 -55.44
C GLU A 363 -33.08 -17.96 -54.79
N GLY A 364 -32.88 -19.27 -54.57
CA GLY A 364 -31.70 -19.80 -53.83
C GLY A 364 -31.83 -19.84 -52.34
N ASN A 365 -32.91 -19.34 -51.75
CA ASN A 365 -33.21 -19.35 -50.32
C ASN A 365 -32.00 -18.94 -49.41
N LYS A 366 -31.32 -17.86 -49.84
CA LYS A 366 -30.13 -17.34 -49.15
C LYS A 366 -30.26 -15.84 -48.92
N LEU A 367 -30.36 -15.42 -47.70
CA LEU A 367 -30.47 -14.03 -47.27
C LEU A 367 -29.30 -13.64 -46.38
N GLU A 368 -28.62 -12.53 -46.70
CA GLU A 368 -27.57 -11.98 -45.83
C GLU A 368 -28.21 -11.23 -44.67
N LEU A 369 -27.92 -11.65 -43.45
CA LEU A 369 -28.40 -11.00 -42.24
C LEU A 369 -27.44 -9.88 -41.87
N VAL A 370 -27.94 -8.64 -41.86
CA VAL A 370 -27.15 -7.45 -41.55
C VAL A 370 -27.80 -6.69 -40.42
N ILE A 371 -26.97 -6.28 -39.45
CA ILE A 371 -27.37 -5.35 -38.39
C ILE A 371 -27.01 -3.95 -38.90
N ARG A 372 -27.99 -3.08 -39.12
CA ARG A 372 -27.77 -1.71 -39.61
C ARG A 372 -27.56 -0.71 -38.49
N ASN A 373 -28.42 -0.77 -37.50
CA ASN A 373 -28.28 -0.02 -36.25
C ASN A 373 -28.14 -1.05 -35.15
N TRP A 374 -27.77 -0.64 -33.97
CA TRP A 374 -27.66 -1.53 -32.79
C TRP A 374 -28.96 -2.27 -32.47
N ASP A 375 -30.06 -1.85 -33.09
CA ASP A 375 -31.42 -2.23 -32.74
C ASP A 375 -32.19 -2.96 -33.81
N ASP A 376 -31.65 -3.07 -35.07
CA ASP A 376 -32.44 -3.59 -36.17
C ASP A 376 -31.74 -4.70 -36.94
N TYR A 377 -32.38 -5.85 -37.04
CA TYR A 377 -32.01 -6.95 -37.95
C TYR A 377 -32.73 -6.85 -39.29
N HIS A 378 -31.95 -6.87 -40.34
CA HIS A 378 -32.46 -6.85 -41.71
C HIS A 378 -31.92 -8.03 -42.49
N ALA A 379 -32.76 -8.69 -43.27
CA ALA A 379 -32.33 -9.67 -44.24
C ALA A 379 -32.29 -9.05 -45.63
N LEU A 380 -31.13 -9.15 -46.26
CA LEU A 380 -30.88 -8.57 -47.59
C LEU A 380 -30.84 -9.66 -48.67
N ASP A 381 -31.37 -9.34 -49.85
CA ASP A 381 -31.17 -10.17 -51.04
C ASP A 381 -29.72 -10.04 -51.58
N ALA A 382 -29.39 -10.83 -52.60
CA ALA A 382 -28.11 -10.79 -53.28
C ALA A 382 -27.79 -9.42 -53.94
N LYS A 383 -28.78 -8.53 -54.09
CA LYS A 383 -28.65 -7.18 -54.64
C LYS A 383 -28.53 -6.12 -53.55
N GLY A 384 -28.62 -6.51 -52.29
CA GLY A 384 -28.56 -5.60 -51.14
C GLY A 384 -29.87 -4.88 -50.82
N ASN A 385 -31.02 -5.35 -51.35
CA ASN A 385 -32.32 -4.82 -50.98
C ASN A 385 -32.80 -5.48 -49.72
N ILE A 386 -33.44 -4.71 -48.83
CA ILE A 386 -34.07 -5.24 -47.61
C ILE A 386 -35.30 -6.04 -48.03
N ILE A 387 -35.31 -7.34 -47.73
CA ILE A 387 -36.45 -8.23 -47.98
C ILE A 387 -37.27 -8.41 -46.69
N LEU A 388 -36.61 -8.50 -45.54
CA LEU A 388 -37.25 -8.75 -44.26
C LEU A 388 -36.73 -7.78 -43.24
N ASP A 389 -37.65 -7.22 -42.49
CA ASP A 389 -37.40 -6.57 -41.20
C ASP A 389 -38.00 -7.48 -40.12
N PHE A 390 -37.19 -7.92 -39.17
CA PHE A 390 -37.67 -8.77 -38.10
C PHE A 390 -38.31 -7.93 -37.01
N VAL A 391 -39.54 -8.29 -36.60
CA VAL A 391 -40.26 -7.67 -35.50
C VAL A 391 -40.65 -8.71 -34.45
N ASP A 392 -40.82 -8.27 -33.22
CA ASP A 392 -41.30 -9.11 -32.15
C ASP A 392 -42.81 -9.42 -32.28
N LYS A 393 -43.39 -10.16 -31.35
CA LYS A 393 -44.81 -10.51 -31.30
C LYS A 393 -45.75 -9.31 -31.25
N ASP A 394 -45.24 -8.19 -30.76
CA ASP A 394 -45.97 -6.94 -30.55
C ASP A 394 -45.79 -5.96 -31.72
N GLY A 395 -44.99 -6.35 -32.72
CA GLY A 395 -44.73 -5.56 -33.93
C GLY A 395 -43.63 -4.52 -33.78
N ASN A 396 -42.83 -4.57 -32.72
CA ASN A 396 -41.67 -3.73 -32.54
C ASN A 396 -40.46 -4.33 -33.28
N ASP A 397 -39.52 -3.48 -33.69
CA ASP A 397 -38.25 -3.97 -34.24
C ASP A 397 -37.53 -4.83 -33.18
N VAL A 398 -37.04 -5.98 -33.59
CA VAL A 398 -36.26 -6.87 -32.72
C VAL A 398 -34.95 -6.17 -32.36
N SER A 399 -34.85 -5.71 -31.11
CA SER A 399 -33.68 -4.98 -30.67
C SER A 399 -32.52 -5.92 -30.35
N THR A 400 -31.31 -5.41 -30.49
CA THR A 400 -30.09 -6.15 -30.06
C THR A 400 -30.07 -6.42 -28.58
N ASP A 401 -30.84 -5.72 -27.76
CA ASP A 401 -30.96 -5.93 -26.32
C ASP A 401 -31.72 -7.23 -26.00
N GLU A 402 -32.73 -7.55 -26.78
CA GLU A 402 -33.46 -8.80 -26.64
C GLU A 402 -32.80 -9.92 -27.40
N ASP A 403 -32.07 -9.56 -28.44
CA ASP A 403 -31.42 -10.51 -29.27
C ASP A 403 -29.99 -10.66 -28.93
N ARG A 404 -29.66 -10.81 -27.74
CA ARG A 404 -28.89 -11.99 -27.79
C ARG A 404 -27.84 -12.00 -28.88
N MET A 405 -26.84 -11.13 -28.82
CA MET A 405 -25.65 -11.25 -29.68
C MET A 405 -25.11 -12.69 -29.80
N PHE A 406 -25.75 -13.66 -29.14
CA PHE A 406 -25.29 -15.03 -28.93
C PHE A 406 -26.32 -16.11 -29.31
N VAL A 407 -27.46 -15.77 -29.88
CA VAL A 407 -28.47 -16.78 -30.20
C VAL A 407 -28.25 -17.38 -31.58
N ASP A 408 -28.23 -18.70 -31.60
CA ASP A 408 -28.40 -19.47 -32.80
C ASP A 408 -29.85 -19.26 -33.31
N LEU A 409 -29.99 -18.61 -34.47
CA LEU A 409 -31.28 -18.32 -35.04
C LEU A 409 -31.94 -19.55 -35.69
N ASN A 410 -31.29 -20.73 -35.63
CA ASN A 410 -31.87 -21.95 -36.23
C ASN A 410 -33.18 -22.29 -35.52
N GLY A 411 -34.23 -22.50 -36.34
CA GLY A 411 -35.55 -22.93 -35.86
C GLY A 411 -36.38 -21.84 -35.17
N PHE A 412 -35.96 -20.56 -35.20
CA PHE A 412 -36.74 -19.47 -34.63
C PHE A 412 -37.80 -18.94 -35.64
N SER A 413 -38.95 -18.56 -35.09
CA SER A 413 -40.02 -17.90 -35.85
C SER A 413 -40.14 -16.44 -35.42
N TYR A 414 -40.17 -15.55 -36.39
CA TYR A 414 -40.33 -14.11 -36.23
C TYR A 414 -41.55 -13.62 -37.05
N LEU A 415 -41.93 -12.38 -36.84
CA LEU A 415 -42.90 -11.69 -37.70
C LEU A 415 -42.13 -10.66 -38.52
N ASP A 416 -42.55 -10.45 -39.78
CA ASP A 416 -42.12 -9.29 -40.55
C ASP A 416 -42.96 -8.06 -40.20
N ARG A 417 -42.58 -6.86 -40.63
CA ARG A 417 -43.36 -5.61 -40.41
C ARG A 417 -44.78 -5.66 -40.96
N THR A 418 -45.12 -6.62 -41.75
CA THR A 418 -46.47 -6.83 -42.28
C THR A 418 -47.26 -7.84 -41.44
N GLY A 419 -46.69 -8.38 -40.38
CA GLY A 419 -47.30 -9.37 -39.52
C GLY A 419 -47.30 -10.79 -40.06
N LYS A 420 -46.51 -11.07 -41.10
CA LYS A 420 -46.35 -12.41 -41.65
C LYS A 420 -45.29 -13.19 -40.88
N ARG A 421 -45.56 -14.48 -40.69
CA ARG A 421 -44.60 -15.36 -40.02
C ARG A 421 -43.38 -15.64 -40.90
N VAL A 422 -42.20 -15.46 -40.30
CA VAL A 422 -40.91 -15.81 -40.90
C VAL A 422 -40.29 -16.89 -40.02
N HIS A 423 -40.11 -18.09 -40.61
CA HIS A 423 -39.47 -19.18 -39.91
C HIS A 423 -38.08 -19.43 -40.52
N ILE A 424 -37.03 -19.28 -39.68
CA ILE A 424 -35.66 -19.51 -40.10
C ILE A 424 -35.36 -21.00 -40.00
N GLU A 425 -35.09 -21.63 -41.12
CA GLU A 425 -34.73 -23.03 -41.20
C GLU A 425 -33.27 -23.24 -40.77
N ARG A 426 -32.37 -22.39 -41.29
CA ARG A 426 -30.93 -22.51 -41.05
C ARG A 426 -30.27 -21.16 -41.01
N CYS A 427 -29.25 -21.03 -40.14
CA CYS A 427 -28.34 -19.91 -40.08
C CYS A 427 -26.89 -20.42 -40.21
N TRP A 428 -26.06 -19.76 -41.04
CA TRP A 428 -24.65 -20.14 -41.21
C TRP A 428 -23.78 -18.91 -41.48
N TYR A 429 -22.47 -19.11 -41.46
CA TYR A 429 -21.48 -18.08 -41.70
C TYR A 429 -20.66 -18.42 -42.95
N GLU A 430 -20.28 -17.40 -43.71
CA GLU A 430 -19.41 -17.53 -44.87
C GLU A 430 -18.21 -16.59 -44.78
N ASP A 431 -17.09 -17.05 -45.35
CA ASP A 431 -15.90 -16.23 -45.52
C ASP A 431 -16.01 -15.29 -46.73
N ASP A 432 -14.99 -14.44 -46.94
CA ASP A 432 -14.93 -13.50 -48.08
C ASP A 432 -14.97 -14.20 -49.45
N LYS A 433 -14.78 -15.52 -49.51
CA LYS A 433 -14.80 -16.34 -50.70
C LYS A 433 -16.14 -17.03 -50.91
N GLY A 434 -17.13 -16.81 -50.05
CA GLY A 434 -18.43 -17.45 -50.08
C GLY A 434 -18.43 -18.92 -49.65
N LYS A 435 -17.40 -19.36 -48.93
CA LYS A 435 -17.32 -20.70 -48.36
C LYS A 435 -17.93 -20.68 -46.98
N GLU A 436 -18.82 -21.63 -46.71
CA GLU A 436 -19.34 -21.86 -45.35
C GLU A 436 -18.23 -22.24 -44.39
N VAL A 437 -18.17 -21.55 -43.23
CA VAL A 437 -17.12 -21.66 -42.23
C VAL A 437 -17.74 -21.54 -40.85
N GLU A 438 -17.32 -22.39 -39.93
CA GLU A 438 -17.68 -22.23 -38.54
C GLU A 438 -16.88 -21.07 -37.90
N PRO A 439 -17.56 -20.15 -37.21
CA PRO A 439 -16.88 -19.07 -36.48
C PRO A 439 -15.99 -19.63 -35.37
N ASP A 440 -15.00 -18.85 -35.02
CA ASP A 440 -14.15 -19.16 -33.86
C ASP A 440 -14.95 -18.95 -32.58
N THR A 441 -14.82 -19.88 -31.64
CA THR A 441 -15.46 -19.83 -30.31
C THR A 441 -14.44 -19.64 -29.21
N ILE A 442 -13.53 -18.67 -29.40
CA ILE A 442 -12.48 -18.39 -28.42
C ILE A 442 -13.08 -17.57 -27.29
N THR A 443 -13.35 -18.21 -26.17
CA THR A 443 -13.84 -17.54 -24.96
C THR A 443 -12.74 -16.75 -24.30
N GLY A 444 -13.02 -15.48 -23.96
CA GLY A 444 -12.07 -14.62 -23.25
C GLY A 444 -10.97 -14.02 -24.15
N GLU A 445 -11.18 -13.95 -25.48
CA GLU A 445 -10.21 -13.35 -26.41
C GLU A 445 -9.85 -11.90 -26.05
N TYR A 446 -10.82 -11.14 -25.55
CA TYR A 446 -10.65 -9.74 -25.12
C TYR A 446 -10.54 -9.57 -23.61
N SER A 447 -10.26 -10.66 -22.90
CA SER A 447 -10.13 -10.66 -21.45
C SER A 447 -8.74 -10.20 -21.03
N ASP A 448 -8.51 -8.91 -21.10
CA ASP A 448 -7.28 -8.27 -20.66
C ASP A 448 -7.55 -6.90 -20.01
N MET A 449 -6.53 -6.36 -19.34
CA MET A 449 -6.66 -5.09 -18.61
C MET A 449 -7.03 -3.90 -19.51
N PRO A 450 -6.42 -3.69 -20.69
CA PRO A 450 -6.79 -2.60 -21.58
C PRO A 450 -8.25 -2.61 -22.01
N HIS A 451 -8.81 -3.77 -22.34
CA HIS A 451 -10.23 -3.89 -22.72
C HIS A 451 -11.14 -3.58 -21.54
N VAL A 452 -10.87 -4.12 -20.35
CA VAL A 452 -11.63 -3.82 -19.14
C VAL A 452 -11.61 -2.32 -18.82
N LEU A 453 -10.44 -1.67 -18.88
CA LEU A 453 -10.30 -0.24 -18.60
C LEU A 453 -10.96 0.63 -19.68
N SER A 454 -10.85 0.24 -20.94
CA SER A 454 -11.53 0.94 -22.05
C SER A 454 -13.06 0.85 -21.92
N PHE A 455 -13.56 -0.30 -21.50
CA PHE A 455 -15.00 -0.50 -21.29
C PHE A 455 -15.55 0.35 -20.13
N LEU A 456 -14.78 0.52 -19.06
CA LEU A 456 -15.12 1.43 -17.96
C LEU A 456 -15.35 2.87 -18.40
N GLY A 457 -14.73 3.29 -19.49
CA GLY A 457 -14.87 4.62 -20.08
C GLY A 457 -16.11 4.80 -20.97
N ARG A 458 -16.89 3.75 -21.22
CA ARG A 458 -18.09 3.82 -22.06
C ARG A 458 -19.26 4.50 -21.34
N SER A 459 -20.28 4.91 -22.13
CA SER A 459 -21.53 5.45 -21.57
C SER A 459 -22.27 4.39 -20.76
N TYR A 460 -23.04 4.80 -19.78
CA TYR A 460 -23.81 3.88 -18.94
C TYR A 460 -24.82 3.05 -19.75
N ASP A 461 -25.46 3.63 -20.77
CA ASP A 461 -26.35 2.90 -21.67
C ASP A 461 -25.65 1.71 -22.30
N GLN A 462 -24.47 1.94 -22.90
CA GLN A 462 -23.70 0.89 -23.54
C GLN A 462 -23.27 -0.20 -22.53
N VAL A 463 -22.87 0.23 -21.33
CA VAL A 463 -22.43 -0.71 -20.27
C VAL A 463 -23.59 -1.57 -19.80
N PHE A 464 -24.75 -0.96 -19.49
CA PHE A 464 -25.90 -1.72 -18.99
C PHE A 464 -26.50 -2.62 -20.07
N ASN A 465 -26.64 -2.15 -21.30
CA ASN A 465 -27.17 -2.95 -22.40
C ASN A 465 -26.35 -4.22 -22.65
N ILE A 466 -25.05 -4.14 -22.45
CA ILE A 466 -24.16 -5.31 -22.61
C ILE A 466 -24.17 -6.21 -21.36
N LEU A 467 -23.94 -5.64 -20.19
CA LEU A 467 -23.76 -6.45 -18.97
C LEU A 467 -25.06 -7.09 -18.48
N MET A 468 -26.22 -6.49 -18.74
CA MET A 468 -27.52 -7.02 -18.32
C MET A 468 -27.99 -8.24 -19.12
N GLN A 469 -27.32 -8.60 -20.20
CA GLN A 469 -27.64 -9.78 -21.01
C GLN A 469 -27.29 -11.10 -20.32
N ASP A 470 -26.36 -11.10 -19.36
CA ASP A 470 -26.02 -12.28 -18.56
C ASP A 470 -26.76 -12.22 -17.21
N ASP A 471 -27.64 -13.17 -16.94
CA ASP A 471 -28.43 -13.25 -15.70
C ASP A 471 -27.59 -13.22 -14.42
N LYS A 472 -26.38 -13.78 -14.48
CA LYS A 472 -25.45 -13.79 -13.33
C LYS A 472 -24.91 -12.40 -13.04
N ILE A 473 -24.64 -11.64 -14.10
CA ILE A 473 -24.17 -10.25 -14.00
C ILE A 473 -25.35 -9.32 -13.71
N ALA A 474 -26.51 -9.56 -14.30
CA ALA A 474 -27.69 -8.73 -14.16
C ALA A 474 -28.09 -8.49 -12.71
N SER A 475 -28.03 -9.52 -11.87
CA SER A 475 -28.33 -9.41 -10.45
C SER A 475 -27.34 -8.47 -9.70
N LEU A 476 -26.07 -8.50 -10.09
CA LEU A 476 -25.02 -7.66 -9.54
C LEU A 476 -25.14 -6.21 -9.99
N MET A 477 -25.60 -6.01 -11.25
CA MET A 477 -25.75 -4.71 -11.88
C MET A 477 -27.07 -4.00 -11.58
N ALA A 478 -28.08 -4.70 -11.06
CA ALA A 478 -29.40 -4.17 -10.79
C ALA A 478 -29.42 -2.87 -9.96
N PRO A 479 -28.64 -2.69 -8.89
CA PRO A 479 -28.60 -1.45 -8.12
C PRO A 479 -28.12 -0.24 -8.95
N PHE A 480 -27.14 -0.46 -9.84
CA PHE A 480 -26.58 0.58 -10.70
C PHE A 480 -27.56 0.98 -11.80
N LYS A 481 -28.21 0.00 -12.43
CA LYS A 481 -29.25 0.23 -13.43
C LYS A 481 -30.42 0.99 -12.82
N SER A 482 -30.88 0.59 -11.64
CA SER A 482 -31.94 1.29 -10.95
C SER A 482 -31.58 2.76 -10.62
N ALA A 483 -30.34 3.03 -10.18
CA ALA A 483 -29.88 4.40 -9.94
C ALA A 483 -29.86 5.22 -11.24
N TYR A 484 -29.46 4.60 -12.36
CA TYR A 484 -29.44 5.24 -13.67
C TYR A 484 -30.86 5.57 -14.18
N GLU A 485 -31.78 4.62 -14.16
CA GLU A 485 -33.18 4.78 -14.58
C GLU A 485 -33.90 5.84 -13.76
N ASN A 486 -33.63 5.89 -12.46
CA ASN A 486 -34.18 6.90 -11.54
C ASN A 486 -33.47 8.27 -11.65
N LYS A 487 -32.53 8.45 -12.60
CA LYS A 487 -31.74 9.67 -12.78
C LYS A 487 -30.99 10.13 -11.53
N ALA A 488 -30.63 9.18 -10.66
CA ALA A 488 -29.83 9.42 -9.46
C ALA A 488 -28.32 9.47 -9.83
N ASN A 489 -27.95 10.39 -10.72
CA ASN A 489 -26.60 10.46 -11.29
C ASN A 489 -25.52 10.67 -10.23
N ASP A 490 -25.77 11.48 -9.20
CA ASP A 490 -24.81 11.72 -8.11
C ASP A 490 -24.48 10.43 -7.34
N GLN A 491 -25.51 9.59 -7.11
CA GLN A 491 -25.33 8.30 -6.47
C GLN A 491 -24.56 7.33 -7.38
N LEU A 492 -24.90 7.27 -8.65
CA LEU A 492 -24.25 6.43 -9.63
C LEU A 492 -22.78 6.83 -9.81
N GLU A 493 -22.49 8.12 -9.95
CA GLU A 493 -21.11 8.61 -10.02
C GLU A 493 -20.36 8.40 -8.70
N GLY A 494 -21.01 8.45 -7.55
CA GLY A 494 -20.40 8.07 -6.28
C GLY A 494 -19.95 6.61 -6.27
N MET A 495 -20.75 5.69 -6.82
CA MET A 495 -20.44 4.27 -6.89
C MET A 495 -19.36 3.94 -7.94
N VAL A 496 -19.39 4.57 -9.11
CA VAL A 496 -18.54 4.22 -10.26
C VAL A 496 -17.39 5.21 -10.45
N GLY A 497 -17.57 6.48 -10.09
CA GLY A 497 -16.57 7.53 -10.29
C GLY A 497 -15.27 7.27 -9.54
N THR A 498 -15.33 6.75 -8.30
CA THR A 498 -14.13 6.34 -7.54
C THR A 498 -13.36 5.24 -8.28
N LEU A 499 -14.07 4.28 -8.89
CA LEU A 499 -13.46 3.23 -9.70
C LEU A 499 -12.77 3.82 -10.92
N ARG A 500 -13.43 4.71 -11.67
CA ARG A 500 -12.85 5.36 -12.86
C ARG A 500 -11.59 6.16 -12.55
N VAL A 501 -11.60 6.92 -11.46
CA VAL A 501 -10.43 7.70 -11.01
C VAL A 501 -9.27 6.79 -10.63
N ASN A 502 -9.53 5.72 -9.89
CA ASN A 502 -8.49 4.78 -9.47
C ASN A 502 -7.97 3.96 -10.66
N ALA A 503 -8.85 3.52 -11.55
CA ALA A 503 -8.50 2.77 -12.75
C ALA A 503 -7.64 3.59 -13.72
N ALA A 504 -7.79 4.91 -13.77
CA ALA A 504 -6.95 5.79 -14.59
C ALA A 504 -5.46 5.68 -14.27
N ARG A 505 -5.10 5.28 -13.05
CA ARG A 505 -3.70 5.05 -12.66
C ARG A 505 -3.08 3.81 -13.31
N LEU A 506 -3.90 2.88 -13.79
CA LEU A 506 -3.46 1.67 -14.49
C LEU A 506 -3.28 1.90 -15.99
N VAL A 507 -3.72 3.05 -16.49
CA VAL A 507 -3.62 3.41 -17.91
C VAL A 507 -2.21 3.93 -18.17
N SER A 508 -1.30 3.01 -18.48
CA SER A 508 0.03 3.34 -18.96
C SER A 508 0.44 2.36 -20.07
N PRO A 509 1.25 2.79 -21.05
CA PRO A 509 1.76 1.90 -22.09
C PRO A 509 2.49 0.68 -21.52
N GLU A 510 3.24 0.87 -20.45
CA GLU A 510 4.03 -0.18 -19.79
C GLU A 510 3.11 -1.22 -19.13
N ALA A 511 2.07 -0.76 -18.40
CA ALA A 511 1.09 -1.66 -17.78
C ALA A 511 0.32 -2.44 -18.85
N TYR A 512 -0.06 -1.78 -19.94
CA TYR A 512 -0.75 -2.42 -21.05
C TYR A 512 0.14 -3.49 -21.71
N TRP A 513 1.42 -3.16 -21.96
CA TRP A 513 2.35 -4.12 -22.52
C TRP A 513 2.49 -5.37 -21.66
N VAL A 514 2.73 -5.18 -20.35
CA VAL A 514 2.95 -6.29 -19.43
C VAL A 514 1.69 -7.13 -19.26
N PHE A 515 0.50 -6.50 -19.16
CA PHE A 515 -0.75 -7.19 -18.85
C PHE A 515 -1.53 -7.76 -20.04
N THR A 516 -1.02 -7.64 -21.26
CA THR A 516 -1.67 -8.21 -22.46
C THR A 516 -1.01 -9.46 -23.01
N GLY A 517 0.11 -9.90 -22.40
CA GLY A 517 0.79 -11.10 -22.85
C GLY A 517 0.49 -12.33 -21.99
N ASP A 518 0.95 -13.48 -22.43
CA ASP A 518 0.83 -14.76 -21.72
C ASP A 518 2.13 -15.57 -21.90
N ASP A 519 3.25 -14.97 -21.51
CA ASP A 519 4.59 -15.56 -21.69
C ASP A 519 4.86 -16.66 -20.67
N PHE A 520 4.14 -16.69 -19.54
CA PHE A 520 4.27 -17.72 -18.51
C PHE A 520 3.02 -17.79 -17.61
N ASP A 521 2.91 -18.86 -16.81
CA ASP A 521 1.85 -19.04 -15.84
C ASP A 521 2.25 -18.48 -14.45
N LEU A 522 1.32 -17.79 -13.77
CA LEU A 522 1.51 -17.29 -12.40
C LEU A 522 1.66 -18.41 -11.37
N LYS A 523 1.24 -19.61 -11.68
CA LYS A 523 1.46 -20.79 -10.84
C LYS A 523 2.92 -21.25 -10.91
N ILE A 524 3.82 -20.43 -10.35
CA ILE A 524 5.27 -20.68 -10.40
C ILE A 524 5.71 -21.99 -9.75
N SER A 525 4.87 -22.55 -8.85
CA SER A 525 5.11 -23.81 -8.16
C SER A 525 4.63 -25.04 -8.94
N ASP A 526 4.11 -24.86 -10.15
CA ASP A 526 3.68 -25.99 -10.99
C ASP A 526 4.84 -26.94 -11.25
N LYS A 527 4.64 -28.24 -10.96
CA LYS A 527 5.64 -29.28 -11.15
C LYS A 527 6.02 -29.46 -12.62
N ALA A 528 5.07 -29.19 -13.53
CA ALA A 528 5.32 -29.31 -14.96
C ALA A 528 6.19 -28.15 -15.48
N HIS A 529 5.98 -26.94 -15.00
CA HIS A 529 6.66 -25.72 -15.47
C HIS A 529 7.06 -24.80 -14.30
N PRO A 530 7.90 -25.28 -13.35
CA PRO A 530 8.32 -24.45 -12.23
C PRO A 530 9.10 -23.23 -12.73
N SER A 531 8.95 -22.11 -12.04
CA SER A 531 9.61 -20.88 -12.43
C SER A 531 10.14 -20.10 -11.22
N TYR A 532 11.20 -19.35 -11.43
CA TYR A 532 11.64 -18.28 -10.57
C TYR A 532 11.01 -17.00 -11.07
N LEU A 533 10.31 -16.28 -10.21
CA LEU A 533 9.66 -15.03 -10.55
C LEU A 533 10.27 -13.88 -9.76
N VAL A 534 10.71 -12.85 -10.46
CA VAL A 534 11.12 -11.58 -9.87
C VAL A 534 10.05 -10.54 -10.19
N ILE A 535 9.57 -9.86 -9.18
CA ILE A 535 8.71 -8.68 -9.32
C ILE A 535 9.59 -7.47 -9.01
N ALA A 536 9.89 -6.69 -10.04
CA ALA A 536 10.74 -5.51 -9.94
C ALA A 536 9.96 -4.32 -9.39
N ASN A 537 10.54 -3.63 -8.42
CA ASN A 537 10.01 -2.36 -7.92
C ASN A 537 11.02 -1.23 -8.09
N ASP A 538 10.49 -0.03 -8.32
CA ASP A 538 11.25 1.21 -8.34
C ASP A 538 10.74 2.11 -7.19
N PRO A 539 11.56 2.37 -6.17
CA PRO A 539 11.16 3.21 -5.05
C PRO A 539 10.74 4.64 -5.43
N GLU A 540 11.23 5.15 -6.57
CA GLU A 540 10.89 6.50 -7.04
C GLU A 540 9.50 6.56 -7.66
N LYS A 541 9.01 5.44 -8.21
CA LYS A 541 7.70 5.30 -8.86
C LYS A 541 6.73 4.42 -8.05
N GLU A 542 6.97 4.21 -6.78
CA GLU A 542 6.24 3.25 -5.94
C GLU A 542 4.72 3.46 -5.93
N GLN A 543 4.24 4.70 -6.05
CA GLN A 543 2.81 4.99 -6.01
C GLN A 543 2.02 4.35 -7.16
N VAL A 544 2.61 4.25 -8.33
CA VAL A 544 1.99 3.65 -9.52
C VAL A 544 2.37 2.18 -9.63
N ILE A 545 3.67 1.89 -9.69
CA ILE A 545 4.21 0.54 -9.89
C ILE A 545 3.85 -0.38 -8.73
N GLY A 546 3.85 0.12 -7.50
CA GLY A 546 3.50 -0.66 -6.33
C GLY A 546 2.08 -1.24 -6.36
N SER A 547 1.12 -0.54 -7.00
CA SER A 547 -0.25 -1.05 -7.18
C SER A 547 -0.31 -2.18 -8.20
N LEU A 548 0.41 -2.04 -9.31
CA LEU A 548 0.53 -3.07 -10.35
C LEU A 548 1.24 -4.30 -9.81
N ASN A 549 2.34 -4.10 -9.08
CA ASN A 549 3.09 -5.17 -8.42
C ASN A 549 2.24 -5.91 -7.37
N ALA A 550 1.41 -5.18 -6.60
CA ALA A 550 0.53 -5.79 -5.63
C ALA A 550 -0.51 -6.70 -6.28
N LEU A 551 -1.04 -6.32 -7.44
CA LEU A 551 -1.94 -7.16 -8.22
C LEU A 551 -1.26 -8.47 -8.64
N VAL A 552 -0.07 -8.39 -9.24
CA VAL A 552 0.71 -9.57 -9.65
C VAL A 552 1.05 -10.45 -8.44
N LEU A 553 1.47 -9.84 -7.33
CA LEU A 553 1.83 -10.54 -6.11
C LEU A 553 0.64 -11.32 -5.54
N ASN A 554 -0.52 -10.68 -5.40
CA ASN A 554 -1.71 -11.30 -4.84
C ASN A 554 -2.21 -12.45 -5.72
N LEU A 555 -2.26 -12.24 -7.04
CA LEU A 555 -2.63 -13.29 -7.98
C LEU A 555 -1.66 -14.48 -7.96
N SER A 556 -0.35 -14.21 -7.88
CA SER A 556 0.64 -15.28 -7.72
C SER A 556 0.46 -16.04 -6.41
N LEU A 557 0.16 -15.35 -5.29
CA LEU A 557 -0.05 -15.99 -3.98
C LEU A 557 -1.31 -16.86 -3.93
N ILE A 558 -2.38 -16.45 -4.62
CA ILE A 558 -3.61 -17.25 -4.70
C ILE A 558 -3.36 -18.56 -5.46
N HIS A 559 -2.43 -18.58 -6.40
CA HIS A 559 -2.13 -19.73 -7.24
C HIS A 559 -0.91 -20.56 -6.81
N ILE A 560 -0.20 -20.14 -5.74
CA ILE A 560 0.86 -20.94 -5.11
C ILE A 560 0.29 -21.97 -4.17
#